data_1eb017d62037bd844171e89d5b6815ff
#
_entry.id   1eb017d62037bd844171e89d5b6815ff
#
_cell.length_a   1.000
_cell.length_b   1.000
_cell.length_c   1.000
_cell.angle_alpha   90.00
_cell.angle_beta   90.00
_cell.angle_gamma   90.00
#
_symmetry.space_group_name_H-M   'P 1'
#
loop_
_entity.id
_entity.type
_entity.pdbx_description
1 polymer ?
#
loop_
_entity_poly.entity_id
_entity_poly.type
_entity_poly.pdbx_seq_one_letter_code
_entity_poly.pdbx_strand_id
1 'polypeptide(L)'
;MLLSKLKMIVLIICTVLKILAVVIPLLISVAYFTIAERKIMGIIQRRKGPNVIGFLGLLQPLADGLKLFVKETIFPSNSNIIIFLIAPMLTFILSLIGWAVLPLSNQIVLADLNVGVLYLFATSSLSVYGIIMAGWSSNSKYPFLGALRSAAQMISYEVSIGFIIINVCICTGSFNLSSIVTAQKDIWFIVPLLPMFIMFCVSMLAETNRHPFDLP
;
A
#
# COMPACT_ATOMS: atom_id res chain seq x y z
N MET A 1 33.97 -13.57 -21.19
CA MET A 1 32.67 -13.15 -21.73
C MET A 1 31.52 -14.07 -21.32
N LEU A 2 31.64 -15.40 -21.44
CA LEU A 2 30.57 -16.34 -21.02
C LEU A 2 30.33 -16.31 -19.48
N LEU A 3 31.43 -16.31 -18.69
CA LEU A 3 31.34 -16.29 -17.21
C LEU A 3 30.75 -15.00 -16.67
N SER A 4 30.96 -13.86 -17.31
CA SER A 4 30.34 -12.57 -16.91
C SER A 4 28.86 -12.55 -17.24
N LYS A 5 28.41 -13.10 -18.35
CA LYS A 5 27.01 -13.27 -18.70
C LYS A 5 26.30 -14.21 -17.73
N LEU A 6 26.92 -15.33 -17.34
CA LEU A 6 26.37 -16.27 -16.37
C LEU A 6 26.18 -15.62 -15.00
N LYS A 7 27.19 -14.88 -14.51
CA LYS A 7 27.08 -14.12 -13.25
C LYS A 7 25.94 -13.10 -13.28
N MET A 8 25.76 -12.40 -14.40
CA MET A 8 24.67 -11.44 -14.56
C MET A 8 23.30 -12.12 -14.55
N ILE A 9 23.14 -13.27 -15.22
CA ILE A 9 21.90 -14.04 -15.21
C ILE A 9 21.57 -14.53 -13.78
N VAL A 10 22.55 -15.08 -13.07
CA VAL A 10 22.37 -15.52 -11.68
C VAL A 10 21.96 -14.35 -10.78
N LEU A 11 22.57 -13.17 -10.94
CA LEU A 11 22.21 -11.98 -10.18
C LEU A 11 20.74 -11.57 -10.44
N ILE A 12 20.31 -11.55 -11.70
CA ILE A 12 18.92 -11.23 -12.08
C ILE A 12 17.96 -12.24 -11.47
N ILE A 13 18.24 -13.54 -11.56
CA ILE A 13 17.40 -14.57 -10.96
C ILE A 13 17.30 -14.39 -9.44
N CYS A 14 18.41 -14.15 -8.76
CA CYS A 14 18.42 -13.91 -7.32
C CYS A 14 17.61 -12.67 -6.92
N THR A 15 17.69 -11.57 -7.69
CA THR A 15 16.91 -10.36 -7.42
C THR A 15 15.43 -10.59 -7.65
N VAL A 16 15.03 -11.28 -8.70
CA VAL A 16 13.62 -11.65 -8.97
C VAL A 16 13.08 -12.54 -7.85
N LEU A 17 13.85 -13.55 -7.41
CA LEU A 17 13.43 -14.41 -6.30
C LEU A 17 13.25 -13.64 -4.98
N LYS A 18 14.12 -12.67 -4.68
CA LYS A 18 13.97 -11.80 -3.51
C LYS A 18 12.70 -10.96 -3.60
N ILE A 19 12.40 -10.38 -4.77
CA ILE A 19 11.17 -9.61 -4.98
C ILE A 19 9.94 -10.51 -4.78
N LEU A 20 9.91 -11.69 -5.38
CA LEU A 20 8.81 -12.64 -5.24
C LEU A 20 8.64 -13.10 -3.79
N ALA A 21 9.73 -13.32 -3.06
CA ALA A 21 9.70 -13.69 -1.65
C ALA A 21 9.09 -12.60 -0.75
N VAL A 22 9.09 -11.34 -1.17
CA VAL A 22 8.40 -10.24 -0.46
C VAL A 22 6.96 -10.09 -0.94
N VAL A 23 6.74 -10.07 -2.25
CA VAL A 23 5.43 -9.76 -2.85
C VAL A 23 4.41 -10.88 -2.60
N ILE A 24 4.79 -12.16 -2.70
CA ILE A 24 3.85 -13.27 -2.54
C ILE A 24 3.29 -13.32 -1.10
N PRO A 25 4.09 -13.33 -0.02
CA PRO A 25 3.56 -13.29 1.34
C PRO A 25 2.73 -12.02 1.62
N LEU A 26 3.12 -10.88 1.04
CA LEU A 26 2.36 -9.64 1.14
C LEU A 26 0.95 -9.80 0.57
N LEU A 27 0.82 -10.27 -0.66
CA LEU A 27 -0.48 -10.48 -1.31
C LEU A 27 -1.35 -11.49 -0.54
N ILE A 28 -0.74 -12.56 -0.02
CA ILE A 28 -1.43 -13.53 0.83
C ILE A 28 -1.91 -12.87 2.12
N SER A 29 -1.07 -12.08 2.79
CA SER A 29 -1.43 -11.40 4.04
C SER A 29 -2.58 -10.41 3.84
N VAL A 30 -2.56 -9.64 2.75
CA VAL A 30 -3.66 -8.73 2.39
C VAL A 30 -4.95 -9.49 2.13
N ALA A 31 -4.90 -10.63 1.43
CA ALA A 31 -6.05 -11.48 1.18
C ALA A 31 -6.68 -12.00 2.50
N TYR A 32 -5.86 -12.48 3.43
CA TYR A 32 -6.35 -12.93 4.73
C TYR A 32 -6.77 -11.80 5.66
N PHE A 33 -6.19 -10.62 5.52
CA PHE A 33 -6.61 -9.43 6.27
C PHE A 33 -8.08 -9.07 5.96
N THR A 34 -8.53 -9.24 4.72
CA THR A 34 -9.94 -8.98 4.35
C THR A 34 -10.92 -9.91 5.08
N ILE A 35 -10.55 -11.17 5.35
CA ILE A 35 -11.36 -12.07 6.18
C ILE A 35 -11.39 -11.60 7.63
N ALA A 36 -10.24 -11.25 8.19
CA ALA A 36 -10.15 -10.78 9.56
C ALA A 36 -11.06 -9.56 9.76
N GLU A 37 -11.02 -8.58 8.85
CA GLU A 37 -11.87 -7.41 8.86
C GLU A 37 -13.37 -7.77 8.83
N ARG A 38 -13.78 -8.62 7.87
CA ARG A 38 -15.19 -9.06 7.75
C ARG A 38 -15.68 -9.83 8.98
N LYS A 39 -14.80 -10.63 9.61
CA LYS A 39 -15.15 -11.36 10.85
C LYS A 39 -15.25 -10.45 12.05
N ILE A 40 -14.31 -9.54 12.24
CA ILE A 40 -14.33 -8.57 13.34
C ILE A 40 -15.58 -7.69 13.25
N MET A 41 -15.88 -7.14 12.05
CA MET A 41 -17.10 -6.38 11.84
C MET A 41 -18.36 -7.21 12.06
N GLY A 42 -18.35 -8.50 11.66
CA GLY A 42 -19.43 -9.42 11.94
C GLY A 42 -19.71 -9.56 13.44
N ILE A 43 -18.65 -9.75 14.24
CA ILE A 43 -18.76 -9.88 15.71
C ILE A 43 -19.31 -8.58 16.33
N ILE A 44 -18.80 -7.42 15.92
CA ILE A 44 -19.29 -6.11 16.40
C ILE A 44 -20.78 -5.92 16.06
N GLN A 45 -21.19 -6.35 14.87
CA GLN A 45 -22.59 -6.27 14.40
C GLN A 45 -23.47 -7.44 14.89
N ARG A 46 -23.00 -8.28 15.79
CA ARG A 46 -23.69 -9.47 16.32
C ARG A 46 -24.16 -10.45 15.23
N ARG A 47 -23.39 -10.60 14.14
CA ARG A 47 -23.62 -11.57 13.06
C ARG A 47 -22.37 -12.42 12.81
N LYS A 48 -22.57 -13.57 12.18
CA LYS A 48 -21.44 -14.43 11.74
C LYS A 48 -20.86 -13.85 10.44
N GLY A 49 -19.53 -13.65 10.41
CA GLY A 49 -18.80 -13.35 9.18
C GLY A 49 -18.74 -14.57 8.24
N PRO A 50 -17.98 -14.50 7.14
CA PRO A 50 -17.82 -15.62 6.20
C PRO A 50 -17.37 -16.90 6.94
N ASN A 51 -18.14 -18.00 6.84
CA ASN A 51 -17.85 -19.27 7.51
C ASN A 51 -18.14 -20.51 6.67
N VAL A 52 -18.72 -20.36 5.44
CA VAL A 52 -19.20 -21.47 4.63
C VAL A 52 -18.09 -22.05 3.74
N ILE A 53 -17.21 -21.21 3.18
CA ILE A 53 -16.19 -21.64 2.21
C ILE A 53 -14.94 -22.08 2.94
N GLY A 54 -14.69 -23.39 3.01
CA GLY A 54 -13.61 -24.00 3.77
C GLY A 54 -13.83 -23.96 5.29
N PHE A 55 -12.84 -24.45 6.04
CA PHE A 55 -12.92 -24.44 7.49
C PHE A 55 -12.96 -22.99 8.02
N LEU A 56 -14.04 -22.64 8.71
CA LEU A 56 -14.27 -21.29 9.25
C LEU A 56 -14.15 -20.15 8.20
N GLY A 57 -14.38 -20.43 6.90
CA GLY A 57 -14.31 -19.41 5.86
C GLY A 57 -12.87 -19.05 5.40
N LEU A 58 -11.86 -19.86 5.73
CA LEU A 58 -10.46 -19.57 5.36
C LEU A 58 -10.21 -19.56 3.85
N LEU A 59 -11.01 -20.25 3.05
CA LEU A 59 -10.87 -20.28 1.58
C LEU A 59 -11.65 -19.14 0.90
N GLN A 60 -12.31 -18.27 1.65
CA GLN A 60 -13.09 -17.15 1.10
C GLN A 60 -12.25 -16.21 0.22
N PRO A 61 -11.00 -15.81 0.55
CA PRO A 61 -10.22 -14.93 -0.33
C PRO A 61 -9.88 -15.58 -1.66
N LEU A 62 -9.64 -16.89 -1.67
CA LEU A 62 -9.37 -17.63 -2.91
C LEU A 62 -10.62 -17.67 -3.79
N ALA A 63 -11.80 -17.90 -3.19
CA ALA A 63 -13.06 -17.86 -3.92
C ALA A 63 -13.37 -16.48 -4.47
N ASP A 64 -13.14 -15.41 -3.68
CA ASP A 64 -13.31 -14.02 -4.12
C ASP A 64 -12.32 -13.69 -5.26
N GLY A 65 -11.06 -14.13 -5.17
CA GLY A 65 -10.06 -13.98 -6.21
C GLY A 65 -10.45 -14.69 -7.51
N LEU A 66 -10.84 -15.97 -7.44
CA LEU A 66 -11.29 -16.72 -8.61
C LEU A 66 -12.52 -16.10 -9.28
N LYS A 67 -13.48 -15.63 -8.47
CA LYS A 67 -14.65 -14.91 -8.98
C LYS A 67 -14.25 -13.67 -9.77
N LEU A 68 -13.27 -12.89 -9.29
CA LEU A 68 -12.81 -11.69 -9.98
C LEU A 68 -12.07 -12.01 -11.28
N PHE A 69 -11.29 -13.10 -11.31
CA PHE A 69 -10.60 -13.53 -12.53
C PHE A 69 -11.57 -13.99 -13.64
N VAL A 70 -12.68 -14.62 -13.27
CA VAL A 70 -13.67 -15.11 -14.24
C VAL A 70 -14.67 -14.02 -14.64
N LYS A 71 -14.78 -12.94 -13.84
CA LYS A 71 -15.73 -11.85 -14.10
C LYS A 71 -15.32 -11.05 -15.33
N GLU A 72 -16.27 -10.84 -16.23
CA GLU A 72 -16.09 -10.01 -17.43
C GLU A 72 -15.84 -8.54 -17.04
N THR A 73 -14.87 -7.91 -17.71
CA THR A 73 -14.57 -6.49 -17.53
C THR A 73 -15.55 -5.62 -18.29
N ILE A 74 -16.19 -4.69 -17.59
CA ILE A 74 -17.17 -3.76 -18.18
C ILE A 74 -16.50 -2.40 -18.36
N PHE A 75 -16.56 -1.86 -19.59
CA PHE A 75 -16.08 -0.52 -19.90
C PHE A 75 -17.27 0.42 -20.14
N PRO A 76 -17.27 1.62 -19.50
CA PRO A 76 -18.27 2.62 -19.80
C PRO A 76 -18.16 3.06 -21.29
N SER A 77 -19.28 3.22 -21.96
CA SER A 77 -19.34 3.51 -23.42
C SER A 77 -18.58 4.76 -23.85
N ASN A 78 -18.55 5.78 -23.00
CA ASN A 78 -17.91 7.08 -23.28
C ASN A 78 -16.54 7.24 -22.60
N SER A 79 -15.96 6.17 -22.05
CA SER A 79 -14.68 6.23 -21.33
C SER A 79 -13.48 6.19 -22.28
N ASN A 80 -12.37 6.80 -21.85
CA ASN A 80 -11.08 6.56 -22.49
C ASN A 80 -10.49 5.25 -21.96
N ILE A 81 -10.66 4.16 -22.73
CA ILE A 81 -10.33 2.78 -22.33
C ILE A 81 -8.85 2.64 -21.90
N ILE A 82 -7.92 3.27 -22.63
CA ILE A 82 -6.49 3.14 -22.38
C ILE A 82 -6.15 3.70 -21.00
N ILE A 83 -6.58 4.93 -20.69
CA ILE A 83 -6.29 5.58 -19.41
C ILE A 83 -7.05 4.88 -18.28
N PHE A 84 -8.29 4.43 -18.54
CA PHE A 84 -9.09 3.68 -17.57
C PHE A 84 -8.44 2.38 -17.14
N LEU A 85 -7.74 1.68 -18.04
CA LEU A 85 -6.96 0.47 -17.71
C LEU A 85 -5.63 0.79 -17.01
N ILE A 86 -4.93 1.85 -17.43
CA ILE A 86 -3.62 2.20 -16.86
C ILE A 86 -3.77 2.69 -15.40
N ALA A 87 -4.83 3.41 -15.07
CA ALA A 87 -5.01 4.01 -13.75
C ALA A 87 -4.93 3.01 -12.58
N PRO A 88 -5.71 1.91 -12.53
CA PRO A 88 -5.59 0.92 -11.46
C PRO A 88 -4.28 0.14 -11.50
N MET A 89 -3.70 -0.08 -12.70
CA MET A 89 -2.39 -0.72 -12.80
C MET A 89 -1.30 0.15 -12.19
N LEU A 90 -1.34 1.45 -12.41
CA LEU A 90 -0.38 2.41 -11.86
C LEU A 90 -0.44 2.45 -10.34
N THR A 91 -1.64 2.56 -9.75
CA THR A 91 -1.78 2.53 -8.28
C THR A 91 -1.30 1.23 -7.67
N PHE A 92 -1.59 0.09 -8.29
CA PHE A 92 -1.14 -1.22 -7.85
C PHE A 92 0.39 -1.36 -7.91
N ILE A 93 1.02 -0.96 -9.01
CA ILE A 93 2.47 -0.99 -9.17
C ILE A 93 3.15 -0.10 -8.12
N LEU A 94 2.66 1.13 -7.93
CA LEU A 94 3.24 2.06 -6.95
C LEU A 94 3.11 1.55 -5.52
N SER A 95 1.98 0.90 -5.17
CA SER A 95 1.80 0.30 -3.86
C SER A 95 2.81 -0.82 -3.57
N LEU A 96 3.19 -1.61 -4.59
CA LEU A 96 4.21 -2.66 -4.44
C LEU A 96 5.63 -2.09 -4.39
N ILE A 97 5.92 -1.05 -5.17
CA ILE A 97 7.25 -0.43 -5.23
C ILE A 97 7.66 0.16 -3.87
N GLY A 98 6.73 0.70 -3.10
CA GLY A 98 6.99 1.21 -1.75
C GLY A 98 7.59 0.16 -0.81
N TRP A 99 7.25 -1.12 -0.98
CA TRP A 99 7.77 -2.21 -0.15
C TRP A 99 9.25 -2.53 -0.38
N ALA A 100 9.84 -2.05 -1.47
CA ALA A 100 11.24 -2.30 -1.78
C ALA A 100 12.22 -1.71 -0.76
N VAL A 101 11.83 -0.63 -0.08
CA VAL A 101 12.69 0.13 0.85
C VAL A 101 12.45 -0.28 2.31
N LEU A 102 11.36 -1.00 2.59
CA LEU A 102 11.00 -1.37 3.95
C LEU A 102 11.91 -2.48 4.49
N PRO A 103 12.56 -2.28 5.64
CA PRO A 103 13.37 -3.32 6.28
C PRO A 103 12.47 -4.38 6.92
N LEU A 104 12.46 -5.58 6.36
CA LEU A 104 11.70 -6.73 6.89
C LEU A 104 12.42 -7.42 8.05
N SER A 105 13.73 -7.34 8.09
CA SER A 105 14.60 -7.86 9.16
C SER A 105 15.93 -7.12 9.16
N ASN A 106 16.76 -7.36 10.17
CA ASN A 106 18.01 -6.63 10.43
C ASN A 106 19.01 -6.61 9.25
N GLN A 107 18.81 -7.47 8.22
CA GLN A 107 19.64 -7.52 6.99
C GLN A 107 18.83 -7.83 5.74
N ILE A 108 17.51 -7.90 5.84
CA ILE A 108 16.64 -8.24 4.71
C ILE A 108 15.92 -6.97 4.26
N VAL A 109 16.58 -6.24 3.39
CA VAL A 109 16.02 -5.09 2.66
C VAL A 109 16.24 -5.35 1.18
N LEU A 110 15.26 -5.07 0.31
CA LEU A 110 15.44 -5.21 -1.13
C LEU A 110 16.35 -4.10 -1.68
N ALA A 111 16.13 -2.86 -1.23
CA ALA A 111 16.92 -1.69 -1.59
C ALA A 111 17.14 -0.81 -0.35
N ASP A 112 18.35 -0.78 0.19
CA ASP A 112 18.73 0.09 1.30
C ASP A 112 19.15 1.46 0.76
N LEU A 113 18.22 2.41 0.80
CA LEU A 113 18.42 3.77 0.30
C LEU A 113 18.66 4.73 1.46
N ASN A 114 19.71 5.55 1.36
CA ASN A 114 20.01 6.61 2.35
C ASN A 114 18.86 7.63 2.49
N VAL A 115 18.05 7.79 1.46
CA VAL A 115 16.88 8.67 1.39
C VAL A 115 15.57 7.88 1.31
N GLY A 116 15.50 6.73 1.98
CA GLY A 116 14.36 5.79 1.91
C GLY A 116 13.01 6.44 2.26
N VAL A 117 12.97 7.32 3.25
CA VAL A 117 11.78 8.08 3.63
C VAL A 117 11.28 8.96 2.49
N LEU A 118 12.17 9.70 1.82
CA LEU A 118 11.79 10.55 0.68
C LEU A 118 11.31 9.73 -0.51
N TYR A 119 11.88 8.54 -0.71
CA TYR A 119 11.40 7.62 -1.74
C TYR A 119 9.96 7.15 -1.47
N LEU A 120 9.60 6.85 -0.21
CA LEU A 120 8.23 6.49 0.15
C LEU A 120 7.27 7.66 -0.12
N PHE A 121 7.62 8.89 0.23
CA PHE A 121 6.80 10.07 -0.10
C PHE A 121 6.65 10.28 -1.60
N ALA A 122 7.70 10.07 -2.37
CA ALA A 122 7.62 10.18 -3.83
C ALA A 122 6.67 9.12 -4.43
N THR A 123 6.68 7.89 -3.93
CA THR A 123 5.80 6.83 -4.42
C THR A 123 4.35 7.03 -3.99
N SER A 124 4.09 7.54 -2.77
CA SER A 124 2.73 7.88 -2.31
C SER A 124 2.14 9.04 -3.10
N SER A 125 2.89 10.11 -3.31
CA SER A 125 2.45 11.25 -4.14
C SER A 125 2.10 10.84 -5.57
N LEU A 126 2.86 9.92 -6.16
CA LEU A 126 2.54 9.40 -7.50
C LEU A 126 1.26 8.56 -7.52
N SER A 127 0.90 7.90 -6.42
CA SER A 127 -0.30 7.05 -6.35
C SER A 127 -1.59 7.86 -6.52
N VAL A 128 -1.60 9.13 -6.12
CA VAL A 128 -2.73 10.06 -6.27
C VAL A 128 -3.12 10.25 -7.74
N TYR A 129 -2.13 10.26 -8.65
CA TYR A 129 -2.42 10.38 -10.09
C TYR A 129 -3.26 9.23 -10.62
N GLY A 130 -3.11 8.03 -10.08
CA GLY A 130 -3.95 6.90 -10.48
C GLY A 130 -5.43 7.14 -10.20
N ILE A 131 -5.77 7.75 -9.07
CA ILE A 131 -7.15 8.09 -8.70
C ILE A 131 -7.70 9.19 -9.61
N ILE A 132 -6.92 10.25 -9.86
CA ILE A 132 -7.31 11.35 -10.75
C ILE A 132 -7.54 10.82 -12.17
N MET A 133 -6.63 9.99 -12.68
CA MET A 133 -6.74 9.38 -14.00
C MET A 133 -7.98 8.48 -14.14
N ALA A 134 -8.29 7.68 -13.09
CA ALA A 134 -9.48 6.82 -13.07
C ALA A 134 -10.75 7.66 -13.15
N GLY A 135 -10.86 8.73 -12.36
CA GLY A 135 -12.01 9.62 -12.37
C GLY A 135 -12.17 10.36 -13.70
N TRP A 136 -11.09 10.88 -14.26
CA TRP A 136 -11.12 11.61 -15.53
C TRP A 136 -11.45 10.69 -16.71
N SER A 137 -10.87 9.50 -16.76
CA SER A 137 -11.06 8.55 -17.86
C SER A 137 -12.48 7.97 -17.94
N SER A 138 -13.22 7.97 -16.84
CA SER A 138 -14.61 7.50 -16.80
C SER A 138 -15.59 8.41 -17.58
N ASN A 139 -15.18 9.65 -17.91
CA ASN A 139 -15.96 10.68 -18.60
C ASN A 139 -17.37 10.89 -18.02
N SER A 140 -17.48 10.81 -16.69
CA SER A 140 -18.71 11.04 -15.95
C SER A 140 -18.50 12.04 -14.82
N LYS A 141 -19.50 12.89 -14.56
CA LYS A 141 -19.38 14.02 -13.63
C LYS A 141 -19.13 13.60 -12.18
N TYR A 142 -19.84 12.58 -11.69
CA TYR A 142 -19.76 12.16 -10.29
C TYR A 142 -18.43 11.48 -9.94
N PRO A 143 -17.94 10.48 -10.71
CA PRO A 143 -16.62 9.91 -10.49
C PRO A 143 -15.49 10.93 -10.59
N PHE A 144 -15.59 11.92 -11.50
CA PHE A 144 -14.60 12.98 -11.61
C PHE A 144 -14.55 13.87 -10.37
N LEU A 145 -15.70 14.31 -9.84
CA LEU A 145 -15.76 15.09 -8.61
C LEU A 145 -15.29 14.27 -7.39
N GLY A 146 -15.67 12.98 -7.33
CA GLY A 146 -15.18 12.06 -6.30
C GLY A 146 -13.67 11.88 -6.33
N ALA A 147 -13.08 11.73 -7.52
CA ALA A 147 -11.63 11.60 -7.69
C ALA A 147 -10.88 12.87 -7.28
N LEU A 148 -11.37 14.06 -7.62
CA LEU A 148 -10.78 15.33 -7.20
C LEU A 148 -10.84 15.51 -5.69
N ARG A 149 -11.97 15.14 -5.07
CA ARG A 149 -12.15 15.23 -3.62
C ARG A 149 -11.20 14.28 -2.88
N SER A 150 -11.13 13.02 -3.31
CA SER A 150 -10.24 12.04 -2.69
C SER A 150 -8.76 12.40 -2.91
N ALA A 151 -8.39 12.90 -4.08
CA ALA A 151 -7.04 13.39 -4.35
C ALA A 151 -6.66 14.57 -3.44
N ALA A 152 -7.55 15.56 -3.29
CA ALA A 152 -7.32 16.70 -2.41
C ALA A 152 -7.15 16.26 -0.96
N GLN A 153 -7.93 15.29 -0.49
CA GLN A 153 -7.81 14.70 0.84
C GLN A 153 -6.45 14.02 1.01
N MET A 154 -6.07 13.12 0.09
CA MET A 154 -4.78 12.40 0.16
C MET A 154 -3.60 13.36 0.19
N ILE A 155 -3.55 14.37 -0.70
CA ILE A 155 -2.46 15.36 -0.73
C ILE A 155 -2.39 16.15 0.58
N SER A 156 -3.53 16.55 1.14
CA SER A 156 -3.55 17.31 2.40
C SER A 156 -3.01 16.49 3.57
N TYR A 157 -3.38 15.21 3.67
CA TYR A 157 -2.91 14.34 4.75
C TYR A 157 -1.48 13.82 4.52
N GLU A 158 -1.02 13.71 3.28
CA GLU A 158 0.37 13.41 2.96
C GLU A 158 1.33 14.46 3.53
N VAL A 159 0.97 15.75 3.44
CA VAL A 159 1.74 16.83 4.07
C VAL A 159 1.79 16.67 5.59
N SER A 160 0.66 16.33 6.23
CA SER A 160 0.61 16.09 7.68
C SER A 160 1.49 14.92 8.10
N ILE A 161 1.44 13.80 7.37
CA ILE A 161 2.29 12.62 7.60
C ILE A 161 3.77 13.00 7.42
N GLY A 162 4.08 13.83 6.42
CA GLY A 162 5.42 14.35 6.21
C GLY A 162 5.99 15.06 7.43
N PHE A 163 5.24 15.97 8.03
CA PHE A 163 5.67 16.67 9.25
C PHE A 163 5.84 15.72 10.44
N ILE A 164 4.98 14.72 10.57
CA ILE A 164 5.10 13.73 11.65
C ILE A 164 6.38 12.89 11.49
N ILE A 165 6.66 12.42 10.27
CA ILE A 165 7.84 11.60 10.00
C ILE A 165 9.13 12.39 10.11
N ILE A 166 9.14 13.68 9.76
CA ILE A 166 10.30 14.57 9.97
C ILE A 166 10.71 14.59 11.45
N ASN A 167 9.77 14.59 12.40
CA ASN A 167 10.14 14.54 13.83
C ASN A 167 10.88 13.23 14.17
N VAL A 168 10.49 12.11 13.59
CA VAL A 168 11.22 10.83 13.76
C VAL A 168 12.61 10.91 13.13
N CYS A 169 12.71 11.50 11.94
CA CYS A 169 14.01 11.71 11.27
C CYS A 169 14.95 12.62 12.05
N ILE A 170 14.43 13.64 12.72
CA ILE A 170 15.22 14.52 13.60
C ILE A 170 15.77 13.74 14.79
N CYS A 171 14.97 12.86 15.41
CA CYS A 171 15.42 12.02 16.52
C CYS A 171 16.53 11.05 16.11
N THR A 172 16.51 10.55 14.87
CA THR A 172 17.49 9.58 14.35
C THR A 172 18.66 10.21 13.62
N GLY A 173 18.52 11.45 13.14
CA GLY A 173 19.51 12.14 12.31
C GLY A 173 19.69 11.53 10.92
N SER A 174 18.76 10.66 10.45
CA SER A 174 18.87 9.93 9.19
C SER A 174 17.52 9.75 8.50
N PHE A 175 17.52 9.76 7.15
CA PHE A 175 16.36 9.41 6.30
C PHE A 175 16.35 7.93 5.86
N ASN A 176 17.34 7.16 6.31
CA ASN A 176 17.42 5.73 6.02
C ASN A 176 16.53 4.95 6.99
N LEU A 177 15.62 4.12 6.45
CA LEU A 177 14.68 3.33 7.24
C LEU A 177 15.37 2.29 8.13
N SER A 178 16.46 1.68 7.66
CA SER A 178 17.24 0.73 8.45
C SER A 178 17.87 1.41 9.67
N SER A 179 18.37 2.64 9.52
CA SER A 179 18.90 3.45 10.62
C SER A 179 17.81 3.84 11.63
N ILE A 180 16.60 4.19 11.15
CA ILE A 180 15.45 4.50 12.01
C ILE A 180 15.06 3.28 12.85
N VAL A 181 15.02 2.08 12.26
CA VAL A 181 14.70 0.84 12.98
C VAL A 181 15.78 0.51 14.01
N THR A 182 17.07 0.65 13.66
CA THR A 182 18.16 0.35 14.59
C THR A 182 18.24 1.33 15.75
N ALA A 183 17.87 2.60 15.56
CA ALA A 183 17.82 3.61 16.62
C ALA A 183 16.73 3.33 17.68
N GLN A 184 15.72 2.50 17.35
CA GLN A 184 14.64 2.13 18.27
C GLN A 184 14.93 0.85 19.11
N LYS A 185 16.16 0.33 19.09
CA LYS A 185 16.51 -0.87 19.85
C LYS A 185 16.34 -0.68 21.36
N ASP A 186 16.67 0.49 21.89
CA ASP A 186 16.62 0.76 23.33
C ASP A 186 15.24 1.25 23.76
N ILE A 187 14.66 2.20 23.02
CA ILE A 187 13.35 2.78 23.30
C ILE A 187 12.58 2.98 21.99
N TRP A 188 11.36 2.49 21.94
CA TRP A 188 10.47 2.71 20.81
C TRP A 188 10.02 4.17 20.75
N PHE A 189 10.08 4.81 19.60
CA PHE A 189 9.71 6.20 19.43
C PHE A 189 8.24 6.51 19.70
N ILE A 190 7.39 5.51 19.75
CA ILE A 190 6.00 5.67 20.16
C ILE A 190 5.86 6.23 21.59
N VAL A 191 6.82 5.91 22.51
CA VAL A 191 6.78 6.38 23.90
C VAL A 191 7.08 7.87 23.99
N PRO A 192 8.23 8.38 23.48
CA PRO A 192 8.54 9.81 23.56
C PRO A 192 7.70 10.67 22.60
N LEU A 193 7.20 10.11 21.49
CA LEU A 193 6.44 10.82 20.46
C LEU A 193 4.95 10.40 20.42
N LEU A 194 4.38 10.05 21.57
CA LEU A 194 2.99 9.57 21.66
C LEU A 194 1.97 10.51 20.99
N PRO A 195 2.00 11.84 21.15
CA PRO A 195 1.08 12.74 20.45
C PRO A 195 1.22 12.63 18.91
N MET A 196 2.47 12.53 18.40
CA MET A 196 2.73 12.36 16.97
C MET A 196 2.21 11.03 16.44
N PHE A 197 2.31 9.97 17.25
CA PHE A 197 1.77 8.67 16.89
C PHE A 197 0.24 8.69 16.76
N ILE A 198 -0.48 9.37 17.66
CA ILE A 198 -1.94 9.51 17.55
C ILE A 198 -2.31 10.28 16.27
N MET A 199 -1.62 11.40 16.00
CA MET A 199 -1.84 12.14 14.75
C MET A 199 -1.52 11.30 13.52
N PHE A 200 -0.48 10.49 13.56
CA PHE A 200 -0.12 9.57 12.48
C PHE A 200 -1.23 8.54 12.20
N CYS A 201 -1.80 7.93 13.25
CA CYS A 201 -2.91 6.99 13.09
C CYS A 201 -4.13 7.63 12.42
N VAL A 202 -4.51 8.86 12.82
CA VAL A 202 -5.61 9.59 12.19
C VAL A 202 -5.31 9.94 10.74
N SER A 203 -4.10 10.42 10.45
CA SER A 203 -3.69 10.79 9.10
C SER A 203 -3.62 9.58 8.16
N MET A 204 -3.20 8.41 8.65
CA MET A 204 -3.22 7.16 7.87
C MET A 204 -4.63 6.75 7.45
N LEU A 205 -5.62 6.86 8.36
CA LEU A 205 -7.01 6.54 8.03
C LEU A 205 -7.56 7.50 6.97
N ALA A 206 -7.18 8.76 7.04
CA ALA A 206 -7.59 9.76 6.07
C ALA A 206 -6.93 9.58 4.71
N GLU A 207 -5.64 9.21 4.66
CA GLU A 207 -4.91 8.93 3.42
C GLU A 207 -5.48 7.70 2.70
N THR A 208 -5.86 6.66 3.45
CA THR A 208 -6.45 5.44 2.88
C THR A 208 -7.92 5.57 2.51
N ASN A 209 -8.54 6.76 2.66
CA ASN A 209 -9.97 6.99 2.42
C ASN A 209 -10.86 5.95 3.13
N ARG A 210 -10.50 5.56 4.36
CA ARG A 210 -11.28 4.64 5.17
C ARG A 210 -12.12 5.38 6.22
N HIS A 211 -13.15 4.72 6.73
CA HIS A 211 -14.00 5.28 7.78
C HIS A 211 -13.16 5.83 8.94
N PRO A 212 -13.44 7.06 9.45
CA PRO A 212 -14.59 7.93 9.17
C PRO A 212 -14.43 8.89 7.96
N PHE A 213 -13.34 8.80 7.21
CA PHE A 213 -13.00 9.70 6.11
C PHE A 213 -13.47 9.19 4.73
N ASP A 214 -14.25 8.09 4.71
CA ASP A 214 -14.87 7.52 3.51
C ASP A 214 -16.14 8.32 3.14
N LEU A 215 -15.93 9.45 2.49
CA LEU A 215 -16.99 10.30 2.00
C LEU A 215 -17.17 10.08 0.49
N PRO A 216 -18.41 9.79 0.04
CA PRO A 216 -18.71 9.56 -1.39
C PRO A 216 -18.48 10.82 -2.25
#